data_c2df92e2a249e6a094a83103e6262706
#
_entry.id   c2df92e2a249e6a094a83103e6262706
#
_cell.length_a   1.000
_cell.length_b   1.000
_cell.length_c   1.000
_cell.angle_alpha   90.00
_cell.angle_beta   90.00
_cell.angle_gamma   90.00
#
_symmetry.space_group_name_H-M   'P 1'
#
loop_
_entity.id
_entity.type
_entity.pdbx_description
1 polymer ?
#
loop_
_entity_poly.entity_id
_entity_poly.type
_entity_poly.pdbx_seq_one_letter_code
_entity_poly.pdbx_strand_id
1 'polypeptide(L)'
;LRCLVGSEMCIRDSCTLDMKLKCAMFSIDTYRIAAIEQLKTYANILSAPMEVVYTPEEMAQSVEKFKNYDLILVDTAGRSHKSEEQKEDLKQIIDSVKEYETEVFLVVSATVKYADLLSIANTYGELFDYNLIFTKLDETNGLGSILNLKLDTGKPLSYVTWGQNVPDDIGVLDPQIIAKKLLGGGK
;
A
#
# COMPACT_ATOMS: atom_id res chain seq x y z
N LEU A 1 4.83 -11.40 2.08
CA LEU A 1 3.60 -10.71 2.46
C LEU A 1 3.73 -9.22 2.23
N ARG A 2 2.82 -8.61 1.51
CA ARG A 2 2.84 -7.16 1.28
C ARG A 2 1.55 -6.55 1.83
N CYS A 3 1.70 -5.62 2.75
CA CYS A 3 0.58 -4.90 3.37
C CYS A 3 0.42 -3.55 2.67
N LEU A 4 -0.72 -3.30 2.06
CA LEU A 4 -1.01 -2.15 1.22
C LEU A 4 -2.29 -1.45 1.66
N VAL A 5 -2.33 -0.15 1.52
CA VAL A 5 -3.54 0.64 1.73
C VAL A 5 -3.86 1.38 0.43
N GLY A 6 -4.78 0.81 -0.38
CA GLY A 6 -5.43 1.52 -1.49
C GLY A 6 -4.82 1.42 -2.89
N SER A 7 -3.81 0.57 -3.15
CA SER A 7 -3.23 0.39 -4.50
C SER A 7 -2.88 -1.07 -4.84
N GLU A 8 -3.57 -2.00 -4.20
CA GLU A 8 -3.32 -3.45 -4.27
C GLU A 8 -3.43 -4.01 -5.69
N MET A 9 -4.38 -3.48 -6.45
CA MET A 9 -4.69 -3.98 -7.79
C MET A 9 -3.55 -3.78 -8.77
N CYS A 10 -2.98 -2.58 -8.80
CA CYS A 10 -1.93 -2.24 -9.75
C CYS A 10 -0.65 -3.03 -9.49
N ILE A 11 -0.28 -3.20 -8.21
CA ILE A 11 0.92 -3.96 -7.83
C ILE A 11 0.72 -5.45 -8.14
N ARG A 12 -0.47 -5.97 -7.88
CA ARG A 12 -0.79 -7.36 -8.18
C ARG A 12 -0.78 -7.62 -9.69
N ASP A 13 -1.36 -6.75 -10.49
CA ASP A 13 -1.38 -6.95 -11.95
C ASP A 13 0.03 -6.98 -12.52
N SER A 14 0.92 -6.10 -12.08
CA SER A 14 2.34 -6.18 -12.44
C SER A 14 2.98 -7.50 -11.99
N CYS A 15 2.67 -7.98 -10.79
CA CYS A 15 3.21 -9.26 -10.31
C CYS A 15 2.61 -10.47 -11.03
N THR A 16 1.29 -10.50 -11.30
CA THR A 16 0.64 -11.67 -11.91
C THR A 16 0.76 -11.72 -13.41
N LEU A 17 0.62 -10.60 -14.10
CA LEU A 17 0.65 -10.57 -15.57
C LEU A 17 2.07 -10.63 -16.11
N ASP A 18 2.99 -9.86 -15.50
CA ASP A 18 4.37 -9.80 -15.97
C ASP A 18 5.24 -10.94 -15.43
N MET A 19 5.05 -11.32 -14.16
CA MET A 19 5.90 -12.30 -13.46
C MET A 19 5.25 -13.68 -13.29
N LYS A 20 3.98 -13.85 -13.65
CA LYS A 20 3.19 -15.10 -13.51
C LYS A 20 3.17 -15.67 -12.08
N LEU A 21 3.20 -14.81 -11.07
CA LEU A 21 3.18 -15.21 -9.67
C LEU A 21 1.76 -15.63 -9.24
N LYS A 22 1.69 -16.64 -8.38
CA LYS A 22 0.44 -17.01 -7.71
C LYS A 22 0.18 -16.03 -6.58
N CYS A 23 -0.84 -15.17 -6.72
CA CYS A 23 -1.21 -14.18 -5.73
C CYS A 23 -2.48 -14.59 -4.98
N ALA A 24 -2.52 -14.32 -3.68
CA ALA A 24 -3.72 -14.29 -2.86
C ALA A 24 -3.94 -12.88 -2.32
N MET A 25 -5.19 -12.55 -1.99
CA MET A 25 -5.57 -11.23 -1.45
C MET A 25 -6.27 -11.42 -0.10
N PHE A 26 -5.86 -10.67 0.90
CA PHE A 26 -6.55 -10.61 2.18
C PHE A 26 -7.04 -9.19 2.41
N SER A 27 -8.21 -9.03 3.03
CA SER A 27 -8.69 -7.73 3.49
C SER A 27 -8.88 -7.75 4.99
N ILE A 28 -8.33 -6.76 5.67
CA ILE A 28 -8.57 -6.47 7.09
C ILE A 28 -9.41 -5.19 7.25
N ASP A 29 -9.94 -4.64 6.15
CA ASP A 29 -10.90 -3.53 6.18
C ASP A 29 -12.32 -4.03 6.45
N THR A 30 -12.58 -4.37 7.70
CA THR A 30 -13.88 -4.91 8.12
C THR A 30 -14.96 -3.86 8.28
N TYR A 31 -14.63 -2.56 8.19
CA TYR A 31 -15.56 -1.46 8.38
C TYR A 31 -16.29 -1.05 7.10
N ARG A 32 -15.64 -1.18 5.95
CA ARG A 32 -16.19 -0.73 4.67
C ARG A 32 -16.66 -1.91 3.82
N ILE A 33 -17.89 -2.38 4.08
CA ILE A 33 -18.49 -3.53 3.37
C ILE A 33 -18.42 -3.36 1.85
N ALA A 34 -18.69 -2.16 1.33
CA ALA A 34 -18.63 -1.88 -0.09
C ALA A 34 -17.21 -2.04 -0.67
N ALA A 35 -16.17 -1.71 0.09
CA ALA A 35 -14.79 -1.91 -0.32
C ALA A 35 -14.43 -3.41 -0.41
N ILE A 36 -14.89 -4.20 0.55
CA ILE A 36 -14.72 -5.67 0.51
C ILE A 36 -15.37 -6.26 -0.74
N GLU A 37 -16.61 -5.87 -1.06
CA GLU A 37 -17.31 -6.38 -2.25
C GLU A 37 -16.64 -5.93 -3.56
N GLN A 38 -16.12 -4.71 -3.59
CA GLN A 38 -15.34 -4.23 -4.72
C GLN A 38 -14.05 -5.05 -4.88
N LEU A 39 -13.30 -5.28 -3.78
CA LEU A 39 -12.08 -6.07 -3.80
C LEU A 39 -12.35 -7.52 -4.22
N LYS A 40 -13.46 -8.15 -3.77
CA LYS A 40 -13.89 -9.47 -4.22
C LYS A 40 -14.15 -9.53 -5.72
N THR A 41 -14.79 -8.49 -6.25
CA THR A 41 -15.06 -8.41 -7.70
C THR A 41 -13.75 -8.41 -8.49
N TYR A 42 -12.78 -7.64 -8.05
CA TYR A 42 -11.46 -7.62 -8.69
C TYR A 42 -10.67 -8.93 -8.49
N ALA A 43 -10.70 -9.50 -7.30
CA ALA A 43 -10.07 -10.80 -7.03
C ALA A 43 -10.62 -11.89 -7.96
N ASN A 44 -11.94 -11.89 -8.21
CA ASN A 44 -12.59 -12.82 -9.14
C ASN A 44 -12.14 -12.61 -10.59
N ILE A 45 -12.11 -11.36 -11.07
CA ILE A 45 -11.62 -11.02 -12.43
C ILE A 45 -10.19 -11.56 -12.60
N LEU A 46 -9.40 -11.45 -11.59
CA LEU A 46 -8.00 -11.80 -11.59
C LEU A 46 -7.73 -13.25 -11.17
N SER A 47 -8.78 -14.05 -10.94
CA SER A 47 -8.69 -15.45 -10.49
C SER A 47 -7.80 -15.64 -9.26
N ALA A 48 -7.75 -14.64 -8.36
CA ALA A 48 -7.02 -14.72 -7.11
C ALA A 48 -7.98 -15.09 -5.96
N PRO A 49 -7.63 -16.05 -5.11
CA PRO A 49 -8.39 -16.27 -3.88
C PRO A 49 -8.33 -15.04 -3.00
N MET A 50 -9.45 -14.77 -2.32
CA MET A 50 -9.56 -13.67 -1.38
C MET A 50 -10.14 -14.16 -0.06
N GLU A 51 -9.58 -13.69 1.05
CA GLU A 51 -10.10 -13.89 2.40
C GLU A 51 -10.28 -12.55 3.12
N VAL A 52 -11.29 -12.50 4.01
CA VAL A 52 -11.47 -11.39 4.94
C VAL A 52 -11.01 -11.87 6.31
N VAL A 53 -10.12 -11.12 6.94
CA VAL A 53 -9.46 -11.48 8.19
C VAL A 53 -9.84 -10.46 9.26
N TYR A 54 -10.26 -10.94 10.42
CA TYR A 54 -10.76 -10.10 11.52
C TYR A 54 -9.80 -10.06 12.70
N THR A 55 -9.00 -11.11 12.91
CA THR A 55 -8.13 -11.23 14.08
C THR A 55 -6.70 -11.63 13.70
N PRO A 56 -5.71 -11.37 14.58
CA PRO A 56 -4.34 -11.83 14.38
C PRO A 56 -4.21 -13.34 14.20
N GLU A 57 -5.04 -14.13 14.91
CA GLU A 57 -5.04 -15.59 14.83
C GLU A 57 -5.55 -16.05 13.46
N GLU A 58 -6.62 -15.43 12.95
CA GLU A 58 -7.13 -15.68 11.59
C GLU A 58 -6.09 -15.31 10.54
N MET A 59 -5.34 -14.20 10.71
CA MET A 59 -4.27 -13.81 9.81
C MET A 59 -3.19 -14.89 9.73
N ALA A 60 -2.70 -15.36 10.86
CA ALA A 60 -1.69 -16.42 10.90
C ALA A 60 -2.17 -17.72 10.24
N GLN A 61 -3.44 -18.12 10.48
CA GLN A 61 -4.04 -19.30 9.85
C GLN A 61 -4.20 -19.13 8.34
N SER A 62 -4.63 -17.96 7.89
CA SER A 62 -4.80 -17.68 6.47
C SER A 62 -3.45 -17.67 5.75
N VAL A 63 -2.41 -17.06 6.32
CA VAL A 63 -1.06 -17.09 5.73
C VAL A 63 -0.54 -18.52 5.63
N GLU A 64 -0.69 -19.35 6.66
CA GLU A 64 -0.28 -20.77 6.61
C GLU A 64 -1.06 -21.55 5.54
N LYS A 65 -2.35 -21.29 5.37
CA LYS A 65 -3.18 -21.92 4.32
C LYS A 65 -2.69 -21.57 2.91
N PHE A 66 -2.18 -20.34 2.72
CA PHE A 66 -1.70 -19.82 1.44
C PHE A 66 -0.18 -19.84 1.31
N LYS A 67 0.55 -20.59 2.13
CA LYS A 67 2.02 -20.68 2.10
C LYS A 67 2.65 -21.14 0.77
N ASN A 68 1.85 -21.80 -0.09
CA ASN A 68 2.28 -22.23 -1.43
C ASN A 68 2.04 -21.14 -2.50
N TYR A 69 1.59 -19.95 -2.11
CA TYR A 69 1.46 -18.80 -2.98
C TYR A 69 2.74 -17.98 -2.94
N ASP A 70 3.08 -17.37 -4.09
CA ASP A 70 4.29 -16.59 -4.22
C ASP A 70 4.16 -15.20 -3.56
N LEU A 71 2.93 -14.68 -3.49
CA LEU A 71 2.63 -13.36 -2.95
C LEU A 71 1.25 -13.34 -2.26
N ILE A 72 1.20 -12.75 -1.08
CA ILE A 72 -0.05 -12.41 -0.39
C ILE A 72 -0.10 -10.88 -0.25
N LEU A 73 -1.13 -10.27 -0.83
CA LEU A 73 -1.43 -8.85 -0.68
C LEU A 73 -2.46 -8.66 0.42
N VAL A 74 -2.17 -7.78 1.37
CA VAL A 74 -3.08 -7.48 2.49
C VAL A 74 -3.58 -6.05 2.37
N ASP A 75 -4.88 -5.90 2.08
CA ASP A 75 -5.56 -4.61 2.11
C ASP A 75 -5.94 -4.24 3.53
N THR A 76 -5.57 -3.02 3.91
CA THR A 76 -5.89 -2.48 5.24
C THR A 76 -6.86 -1.30 5.12
N ALA A 77 -7.71 -1.09 6.13
CA ALA A 77 -8.57 0.09 6.16
C ALA A 77 -7.75 1.38 6.14
N GLY A 78 -8.19 2.34 5.32
CA GLY A 78 -7.72 3.73 5.41
C GLY A 78 -8.18 4.32 6.75
N ARG A 79 -7.35 4.18 7.79
CA ARG A 79 -7.69 4.54 9.18
C ARG A 79 -7.20 5.94 9.52
N SER A 80 -7.85 6.55 10.50
CA SER A 80 -7.36 7.80 11.05
C SER A 80 -6.07 7.54 11.84
N HIS A 81 -4.97 8.18 11.43
CA HIS A 81 -3.68 8.14 12.14
C HIS A 81 -3.75 8.66 13.59
N LYS A 82 -4.92 9.17 14.02
CA LYS A 82 -5.17 9.71 15.38
C LYS A 82 -5.77 8.70 16.35
N SER A 83 -6.22 7.52 15.89
CA SER A 83 -6.80 6.48 16.75
C SER A 83 -5.72 5.48 17.19
N GLU A 84 -5.37 5.51 18.48
CA GLU A 84 -4.38 4.59 19.05
C GLU A 84 -4.85 3.13 19.01
N GLU A 85 -6.14 2.89 19.32
CA GLU A 85 -6.73 1.56 19.27
C GLU A 85 -6.56 0.90 17.88
N GLN A 86 -6.88 1.66 16.83
CA GLN A 86 -6.76 1.16 15.46
C GLN A 86 -5.30 0.90 15.03
N LYS A 87 -4.35 1.66 15.56
CA LYS A 87 -2.92 1.42 15.31
C LYS A 87 -2.45 0.15 16.00
N GLU A 88 -2.87 -0.08 17.24
CA GLU A 88 -2.52 -1.27 17.99
C GLU A 88 -3.10 -2.54 17.34
N ASP A 89 -4.38 -2.50 16.89
CA ASP A 89 -4.99 -3.61 16.13
C ASP A 89 -4.18 -3.95 14.88
N LEU A 90 -3.82 -2.92 14.10
CA LEU A 90 -3.00 -3.11 12.89
C LEU A 90 -1.63 -3.71 13.21
N LYS A 91 -1.00 -3.23 14.28
CA LYS A 91 0.29 -3.73 14.74
C LYS A 91 0.21 -5.19 15.13
N GLN A 92 -0.80 -5.59 15.90
CA GLN A 92 -1.00 -6.99 16.32
C GLN A 92 -1.19 -7.91 15.11
N ILE A 93 -1.96 -7.47 14.10
CA ILE A 93 -2.14 -8.24 12.87
C ILE A 93 -0.82 -8.40 12.11
N ILE A 94 -0.03 -7.34 11.95
CA ILE A 94 1.26 -7.41 11.26
C ILE A 94 2.26 -8.25 12.08
N ASP A 95 2.30 -8.08 13.39
CA ASP A 95 3.18 -8.85 14.28
C ASP A 95 2.86 -10.37 14.26
N SER A 96 1.60 -10.76 14.00
CA SER A 96 1.21 -12.17 13.90
C SER A 96 1.85 -12.91 12.72
N VAL A 97 2.36 -12.18 11.74
CA VAL A 97 2.98 -12.73 10.52
C VAL A 97 4.45 -12.30 10.33
N LYS A 98 5.07 -11.78 11.38
CA LYS A 98 6.48 -11.30 11.34
C LYS A 98 7.53 -12.36 11.03
N GLU A 99 7.18 -13.65 11.17
CA GLU A 99 8.05 -14.77 10.81
C GLU A 99 8.16 -14.95 9.29
N TYR A 100 7.25 -14.35 8.53
CA TYR A 100 7.28 -14.34 7.08
C TYR A 100 7.97 -13.07 6.58
N GLU A 101 8.57 -13.13 5.40
CA GLU A 101 9.09 -11.94 4.73
C GLU A 101 7.95 -10.97 4.44
N THR A 102 7.87 -9.89 5.23
CA THR A 102 6.77 -8.93 5.20
C THR A 102 7.28 -7.56 4.79
N GLU A 103 6.64 -6.97 3.79
CA GLU A 103 6.92 -5.61 3.33
C GLU A 103 5.68 -4.73 3.55
N VAL A 104 5.85 -3.61 4.23
CA VAL A 104 4.77 -2.66 4.52
C VAL A 104 4.87 -1.46 3.58
N PHE A 105 3.75 -1.03 3.03
CA PHE A 105 3.65 0.16 2.19
C PHE A 105 2.71 1.18 2.84
N LEU A 106 3.22 2.38 3.08
CA LEU A 106 2.41 3.51 3.48
C LEU A 106 1.93 4.25 2.23
N VAL A 107 0.62 4.15 1.97
CA VAL A 107 -0.02 4.79 0.81
C VAL A 107 -0.58 6.14 1.20
N VAL A 108 -0.09 7.19 0.56
CA VAL A 108 -0.50 8.58 0.83
C VAL A 108 -0.84 9.30 -0.47
N SER A 109 -1.79 10.23 -0.38
CA SER A 109 -2.12 11.06 -1.56
C SER A 109 -1.13 12.21 -1.72
N ALA A 110 -0.65 12.43 -2.94
CA ALA A 110 0.23 13.54 -3.28
C ALA A 110 -0.45 14.92 -3.13
N THR A 111 -1.79 14.96 -3.00
CA THR A 111 -2.57 16.20 -2.81
C THR A 111 -2.64 16.64 -1.34
N VAL A 112 -2.18 15.82 -0.40
CA VAL A 112 -2.19 16.14 1.03
C VAL A 112 -1.11 17.18 1.34
N LYS A 113 -1.42 18.11 2.27
CA LYS A 113 -0.45 19.11 2.72
C LYS A 113 0.76 18.46 3.36
N TYR A 114 1.94 19.00 3.13
CA TYR A 114 3.20 18.45 3.61
C TYR A 114 3.24 18.18 5.12
N ALA A 115 2.75 19.13 5.93
CA ALA A 115 2.71 18.96 7.39
C ALA A 115 1.89 17.74 7.83
N ASP A 116 0.77 17.47 7.14
CA ASP A 116 -0.08 16.31 7.43
C ASP A 116 0.59 15.01 6.94
N LEU A 117 1.24 15.04 5.76
CA LEU A 117 2.04 13.91 5.26
C LEU A 117 3.15 13.53 6.23
N LEU A 118 3.89 14.50 6.73
CA LEU A 118 4.97 14.28 7.69
C LEU A 118 4.45 13.71 9.02
N SER A 119 3.32 14.24 9.50
CA SER A 119 2.66 13.72 10.71
C SER A 119 2.24 12.26 10.55
N ILE A 120 1.62 11.91 9.42
CA ILE A 120 1.22 10.54 9.10
C ILE A 120 2.46 9.64 9.03
N ALA A 121 3.47 10.06 8.28
CA ALA A 121 4.70 9.29 8.08
C ALA A 121 5.43 8.99 9.39
N ASN A 122 5.54 9.99 10.27
CA ASN A 122 6.16 9.82 11.59
C ASN A 122 5.34 8.87 12.47
N THR A 123 4.02 9.04 12.52
CA THR A 123 3.12 8.18 13.30
C THR A 123 3.26 6.71 12.93
N TYR A 124 3.25 6.39 11.63
CA TYR A 124 3.43 5.00 11.19
C TYR A 124 4.88 4.54 11.24
N GLY A 125 5.85 5.47 11.17
CA GLY A 125 7.27 5.17 11.32
C GLY A 125 7.68 4.70 12.72
N GLU A 126 6.90 5.04 13.75
CA GLU A 126 7.06 4.51 15.10
C GLU A 126 6.60 3.06 15.24
N LEU A 127 5.72 2.61 14.35
CA LEU A 127 5.11 1.28 14.40
C LEU A 127 5.79 0.29 13.44
N PHE A 128 6.16 0.75 12.24
CA PHE A 128 6.62 -0.11 11.16
C PHE A 128 7.79 0.50 10.39
N ASP A 129 8.64 -0.37 9.85
CA ASP A 129 9.45 0.01 8.70
C ASP A 129 8.60 -0.13 7.43
N TYR A 130 8.56 0.91 6.58
CA TYR A 130 7.68 0.94 5.43
C TYR A 130 8.32 1.62 4.22
N ASN A 131 7.78 1.30 3.04
CA ASN A 131 8.04 1.99 1.79
C ASN A 131 6.88 2.95 1.47
N LEU A 132 7.16 4.03 0.75
CA LEU A 132 6.17 5.04 0.40
C LEU A 132 5.56 4.77 -0.97
N ILE A 133 4.23 4.83 -1.04
CA ILE A 133 3.47 4.88 -2.29
C ILE A 133 2.69 6.20 -2.33
N PHE A 134 2.83 6.93 -3.43
CA PHE A 134 2.07 8.15 -3.64
C PHE A 134 0.96 7.93 -4.67
N THR A 135 -0.26 8.34 -4.33
CA THR A 135 -1.41 8.31 -5.24
C THR A 135 -1.78 9.72 -5.71
N LYS A 136 -2.57 9.79 -6.77
CA LYS A 136 -3.14 11.06 -7.30
C LYS A 136 -2.08 12.06 -7.76
N LEU A 137 -1.04 11.58 -8.43
CA LEU A 137 0.02 12.46 -8.93
C LEU A 137 -0.49 13.37 -10.07
N ASP A 138 -1.53 12.94 -10.77
CA ASP A 138 -2.24 13.69 -11.81
C ASP A 138 -3.06 14.87 -11.27
N GLU A 139 -3.46 14.82 -9.99
CA GLU A 139 -4.26 15.87 -9.34
C GLU A 139 -3.41 16.99 -8.72
N THR A 140 -2.06 16.95 -8.80
CA THR A 140 -1.19 17.92 -8.16
C THR A 140 0.04 18.27 -8.99
N ASN A 141 0.45 19.55 -8.88
CA ASN A 141 1.76 20.00 -9.35
C ASN A 141 2.80 20.08 -8.21
N GLY A 142 2.40 19.71 -7.01
CA GLY A 142 3.20 19.86 -5.77
C GLY A 142 4.20 18.74 -5.52
N LEU A 143 5.00 18.35 -6.52
CA LEU A 143 5.97 17.24 -6.41
C LEU A 143 7.03 17.45 -5.31
N GLY A 144 7.24 18.69 -4.86
CA GLY A 144 8.17 19.00 -3.77
C GLY A 144 7.86 18.29 -2.45
N SER A 145 6.57 18.08 -2.15
CA SER A 145 6.17 17.37 -0.94
C SER A 145 6.67 15.92 -0.90
N ILE A 146 6.72 15.24 -2.06
CA ILE A 146 7.22 13.87 -2.19
C ILE A 146 8.71 13.81 -1.86
N LEU A 147 9.49 14.73 -2.47
CA LEU A 147 10.94 14.77 -2.26
C LEU A 147 11.28 15.16 -0.82
N ASN A 148 10.59 16.16 -0.26
CA ASN A 148 10.79 16.58 1.12
C ASN A 148 10.46 15.45 2.10
N LEU A 149 9.34 14.73 1.90
CA LEU A 149 9.00 13.60 2.75
C LEU A 149 10.07 12.50 2.71
N LYS A 150 10.60 12.20 1.53
CA LYS A 150 11.73 11.27 1.36
C LYS A 150 12.97 11.72 2.13
N LEU A 151 13.30 13.01 2.07
CA LEU A 151 14.49 13.57 2.73
C LEU A 151 14.33 13.57 4.26
N ASP A 152 13.15 13.97 4.76
CA ASP A 152 12.91 14.10 6.19
C ASP A 152 12.72 12.74 6.88
N THR A 153 12.11 11.76 6.21
CA THR A 153 11.85 10.43 6.81
C THR A 153 12.93 9.40 6.50
N GLY A 154 13.71 9.60 5.45
CA GLY A 154 14.66 8.61 4.93
C GLY A 154 14.00 7.37 4.28
N LYS A 155 12.66 7.24 4.34
CA LYS A 155 11.93 6.06 3.87
C LYS A 155 12.03 5.89 2.35
N PRO A 156 12.13 4.65 1.83
CA PRO A 156 12.19 4.40 0.39
C PRO A 156 10.94 4.88 -0.34
N LEU A 157 11.11 5.45 -1.53
CA LEU A 157 10.02 5.66 -2.48
C LEU A 157 9.87 4.41 -3.34
N SER A 158 8.64 3.92 -3.48
CA SER A 158 8.37 2.66 -4.16
C SER A 158 7.55 2.88 -5.44
N TYR A 159 6.28 3.14 -5.30
CA TYR A 159 5.37 3.30 -6.43
C TYR A 159 4.64 4.64 -6.41
N VAL A 160 4.09 5.00 -7.57
CA VAL A 160 3.22 6.16 -7.73
C VAL A 160 2.08 5.82 -8.66
N THR A 161 0.88 6.36 -8.40
CA THR A 161 -0.25 6.29 -9.31
C THR A 161 -0.62 7.68 -9.82
N TRP A 162 -1.02 7.77 -11.11
CA TRP A 162 -1.34 9.04 -11.78
C TRP A 162 -2.67 9.03 -12.54
N GLY A 163 -3.55 8.09 -12.24
CA GLY A 163 -4.88 7.98 -12.86
C GLY A 163 -5.68 6.83 -12.29
N GLN A 164 -6.73 6.44 -13.03
CA GLN A 164 -7.68 5.42 -12.61
C GLN A 164 -7.66 4.16 -13.48
N ASN A 165 -6.84 4.11 -14.53
CA ASN A 165 -6.75 2.95 -15.40
C ASN A 165 -5.82 1.91 -14.78
N VAL A 166 -6.39 0.75 -14.47
CA VAL A 166 -5.64 -0.38 -13.89
C VAL A 166 -5.39 -1.39 -14.99
N PRO A 167 -4.16 -1.84 -15.20
CA PRO A 167 -2.93 -1.61 -14.42
C PRO A 167 -2.04 -0.44 -14.89
N ASP A 168 -2.48 0.36 -15.87
CA ASP A 168 -1.61 1.23 -16.66
C ASP A 168 -1.13 2.50 -15.90
N ASP A 169 -1.93 2.98 -14.95
CA ASP A 169 -1.67 4.25 -14.25
C ASP A 169 -0.86 4.08 -12.95
N ILE A 170 0.02 3.08 -12.88
CA ILE A 170 0.99 2.89 -11.80
C ILE A 170 2.41 2.72 -12.36
N GLY A 171 3.41 3.17 -11.61
CA GLY A 171 4.80 2.92 -11.94
C GLY A 171 5.73 3.06 -10.75
N VAL A 172 6.97 2.65 -10.95
CA VAL A 172 8.03 2.82 -9.97
C VAL A 172 8.36 4.30 -9.86
N LEU A 173 8.43 4.79 -8.63
CA LEU A 173 8.74 6.18 -8.35
C LEU A 173 10.26 6.39 -8.31
N ASP A 174 10.81 6.95 -9.39
CA ASP A 174 12.21 7.35 -9.45
C ASP A 174 12.41 8.79 -8.91
N PRO A 175 13.15 8.97 -7.82
CA PRO A 175 13.46 10.28 -7.26
C PRO A 175 14.13 11.23 -8.26
N GLN A 176 14.89 10.70 -9.22
CA GLN A 176 15.56 11.51 -10.24
C GLN A 176 14.57 12.14 -11.23
N ILE A 177 13.49 11.39 -11.55
CA ILE A 177 12.41 11.91 -12.42
C ILE A 177 11.71 13.09 -11.72
N ILE A 178 11.42 12.95 -10.43
CA ILE A 178 10.81 14.02 -9.64
C ILE A 178 11.73 15.23 -9.57
N ALA A 179 13.00 15.04 -9.25
CA ALA A 179 13.98 16.13 -9.18
C ALA A 179 14.11 16.86 -10.51
N LYS A 180 14.16 16.15 -11.65
CA LYS A 180 14.17 16.77 -12.98
C LYS A 180 12.93 17.60 -13.25
N LYS A 181 11.73 17.09 -12.93
CA LYS A 181 10.47 17.83 -13.08
C LYS A 181 10.44 19.10 -12.24
N LEU A 182 10.95 19.06 -11.00
CA LEU A 182 11.04 20.21 -10.10
C LEU A 182 12.03 21.28 -10.61
N LEU A 183 13.11 20.86 -11.25
CA LEU A 183 14.12 21.76 -11.83
C LEU A 183 13.72 22.31 -13.22
N GLY A 184 12.50 22.07 -13.69
CA GLY A 184 12.01 22.53 -14.99
C GLY A 184 12.51 21.70 -16.18
N GLY A 185 13.08 20.54 -15.96
CA GLY A 185 13.65 19.64 -16.97
C GLY A 185 12.65 18.65 -17.56
N GLY A 186 11.40 19.06 -17.77
CA GLY A 186 10.39 18.17 -18.34
C GLY A 186 9.44 18.91 -19.25
N LYS A 187 9.67 18.83 -20.56
CA LYS A 187 8.61 18.90 -21.57
C LYS A 187 8.20 17.47 -21.86
#